data_c3874117585aa6e69c2fdfd01a4641ca
#
_entry.id   c3874117585aa6e69c2fdfd01a4641ca
#
_cell.length_a   1.000
_cell.length_b   1.000
_cell.length_c   1.000
_cell.angle_alpha   90.00
_cell.angle_beta   90.00
_cell.angle_gamma   90.00
#
_symmetry.space_group_name_H-M   'P 1'
#
loop_
_entity.id
_entity.type
_entity.pdbx_description
1 polymer ?
#
loop_
_entity_poly.entity_id
_entity_poly.type
_entity_poly.pdbx_seq_one_letter_code
_entity_poly.pdbx_strand_id
1 'polypeptide(L)'
;MPRTITVPDELYSRLEALARPFVDREPADVIQRLVNLQGEEDLSDRYASPELSQLTASTLVDGRIPRERGAKVDIDGHVIHADSVRDLYEQVLQYLSRNKTWDRVTELVPYKTSSRRFLIAKSPVHPNGNPFVVPVEHRGLYMESHKNYQTAISQLARFLSKCGSTLTYRGA
;
A
#
# COMPACT_ATOMS: atom_id res chain seq x y z
N MET A 1 14.89 -7.80 -31.29
CA MET A 1 13.91 -7.82 -32.39
C MET A 1 12.52 -7.60 -31.78
N PRO A 2 11.71 -6.65 -32.29
CA PRO A 2 10.36 -6.46 -31.82
C PRO A 2 9.51 -7.68 -32.14
N ARG A 3 8.64 -8.07 -31.20
CA ARG A 3 7.67 -9.16 -31.40
C ARG A 3 6.30 -8.53 -31.63
N THR A 4 5.57 -8.99 -32.65
CA THR A 4 4.19 -8.57 -32.93
C THR A 4 3.24 -9.48 -32.16
N ILE A 5 2.27 -8.90 -31.47
CA ILE A 5 1.22 -9.62 -30.75
C ILE A 5 -0.11 -9.21 -31.39
N THR A 6 -0.94 -10.19 -31.75
CA THR A 6 -2.32 -9.93 -32.20
C THR A 6 -3.23 -9.89 -31.00
N VAL A 7 -3.96 -8.80 -30.83
CA VAL A 7 -4.90 -8.60 -29.73
C VAL A 7 -6.33 -8.72 -30.27
N PRO A 8 -7.23 -9.54 -29.66
CA PRO A 8 -8.64 -9.59 -30.03
C PRO A 8 -9.32 -8.24 -29.86
N ASP A 9 -10.30 -7.92 -30.72
CA ASP A 9 -11.00 -6.62 -30.75
C ASP A 9 -11.65 -6.25 -29.40
N GLU A 10 -12.17 -7.26 -28.68
CA GLU A 10 -12.75 -7.05 -27.35
C GLU A 10 -11.70 -6.58 -26.33
N LEU A 11 -10.50 -7.15 -26.39
CA LEU A 11 -9.39 -6.76 -25.51
C LEU A 11 -8.82 -5.38 -25.92
N TYR A 12 -8.80 -5.11 -27.23
CA TYR A 12 -8.39 -3.80 -27.75
C TYR A 12 -9.31 -2.68 -27.25
N SER A 13 -10.64 -2.89 -27.31
CA SER A 13 -11.63 -1.94 -26.80
C SER A 13 -11.48 -1.68 -25.30
N ARG A 14 -11.10 -2.70 -24.54
CA ARG A 14 -10.80 -2.53 -23.11
C ARG A 14 -9.53 -1.72 -22.87
N LEU A 15 -8.50 -1.90 -23.69
CA LEU A 15 -7.28 -1.08 -23.62
C LEU A 15 -7.56 0.38 -23.95
N GLU A 16 -8.38 0.65 -24.97
CA GLU A 16 -8.83 2.01 -25.31
C GLU A 16 -9.60 2.66 -24.15
N ALA A 17 -10.50 1.93 -23.49
CA ALA A 17 -11.24 2.41 -22.33
C ALA A 17 -10.33 2.74 -21.12
N LEU A 18 -9.14 2.12 -21.03
CA LEU A 18 -8.16 2.37 -19.99
C LEU A 18 -7.14 3.45 -20.36
N ALA A 19 -7.13 3.93 -21.63
CA ALA A 19 -6.23 4.98 -22.09
C ALA A 19 -6.48 6.30 -21.35
N ARG A 20 -5.40 6.98 -20.97
CA ARG A 20 -5.48 8.31 -20.36
C ARG A 20 -5.27 9.38 -21.44
N PRO A 21 -6.22 10.31 -21.62
CA PRO A 21 -6.06 11.41 -22.58
C PRO A 21 -4.74 12.16 -22.31
N PHE A 22 -4.02 12.47 -23.39
CA PHE A 22 -2.74 13.20 -23.38
C PHE A 22 -1.53 12.47 -22.78
N VAL A 23 -1.70 11.28 -22.22
CA VAL A 23 -0.63 10.47 -21.61
C VAL A 23 -0.33 9.26 -22.49
N ASP A 24 -1.35 8.48 -22.80
CA ASP A 24 -1.23 7.27 -23.61
C ASP A 24 -1.60 7.64 -25.07
N ARG A 25 -0.63 7.60 -25.98
CA ARG A 25 -0.81 7.92 -27.40
C ARG A 25 -1.15 6.71 -28.24
N GLU A 26 -0.68 5.55 -27.79
CA GLU A 26 -0.84 4.26 -28.48
C GLU A 26 -1.26 3.19 -27.47
N PRO A 27 -1.93 2.09 -27.90
CA PRO A 27 -2.27 0.97 -27.04
C PRO A 27 -1.06 0.37 -26.32
N ALA A 28 0.12 0.45 -26.93
CA ALA A 28 1.39 0.03 -26.32
C ALA A 28 1.73 0.82 -25.04
N ASP A 29 1.42 2.11 -25.01
CA ASP A 29 1.65 2.98 -23.83
C ASP A 29 0.78 2.55 -22.67
N VAL A 30 -0.49 2.17 -22.95
CA VAL A 30 -1.42 1.64 -21.94
C VAL A 30 -0.88 0.34 -21.38
N ILE A 31 -0.43 -0.58 -22.24
CA ILE A 31 0.15 -1.87 -21.83
C ILE A 31 1.43 -1.62 -21.00
N GLN A 32 2.32 -0.77 -21.46
CA GLN A 32 3.56 -0.42 -20.76
C GLN A 32 3.27 0.13 -19.36
N ARG A 33 2.29 1.02 -19.27
CA ARG A 33 1.84 1.59 -17.99
C ARG A 33 1.24 0.54 -17.06
N LEU A 34 0.38 -0.35 -17.59
CA LEU A 34 -0.23 -1.43 -16.80
C LEU A 34 0.82 -2.45 -16.32
N VAL A 35 1.77 -2.81 -17.17
CA VAL A 35 2.90 -3.69 -16.81
C VAL A 35 3.77 -3.03 -15.73
N ASN A 36 4.05 -1.73 -15.84
CA ASN A 36 4.82 -1.00 -14.83
C ASN A 36 4.06 -0.91 -13.50
N LEU A 37 2.73 -0.73 -13.54
CA LEU A 37 1.88 -0.76 -12.34
C LEU A 37 1.84 -2.15 -11.71
N GLN A 38 1.72 -3.22 -12.50
CA GLN A 38 1.75 -4.61 -12.02
C GLN A 38 3.14 -5.02 -11.55
N GLY A 39 4.19 -4.54 -12.20
CA GLY A 39 5.58 -4.82 -11.77
C GLY A 39 5.91 -4.20 -10.40
N GLU A 40 5.15 -3.21 -9.95
CA GLU A 40 5.24 -2.65 -8.59
C GLU A 40 4.40 -3.43 -7.56
N GLU A 41 3.36 -4.15 -7.99
CA GLU A 41 2.44 -4.92 -7.13
C GLU A 41 2.76 -6.42 -7.05
N ASP A 42 3.31 -7.02 -8.11
CA ASP A 42 3.23 -8.47 -8.36
C ASP A 42 4.29 -9.34 -7.64
N LEU A 43 5.28 -8.77 -6.97
CA LEU A 43 6.26 -9.58 -6.21
C LEU A 43 5.89 -9.75 -4.73
N SER A 44 4.92 -8.98 -4.22
CA SER A 44 4.44 -9.10 -2.84
C SER A 44 3.37 -10.18 -2.66
N ASP A 45 2.57 -10.46 -3.70
CA ASP A 45 1.36 -11.29 -3.56
C ASP A 45 1.60 -12.79 -3.75
N ARG A 46 2.71 -13.21 -4.35
CA ARG A 46 3.00 -14.64 -4.57
C ARG A 46 3.38 -15.42 -3.32
N TYR A 47 3.63 -14.74 -2.20
CA TYR A 47 3.99 -15.38 -0.92
C TYR A 47 3.02 -15.05 0.23
N ALA A 48 1.87 -14.44 -0.07
CA ALA A 48 0.82 -14.26 0.93
C ALA A 48 0.05 -15.57 1.11
N SER A 49 0.05 -16.11 2.32
CA SER A 49 -0.77 -17.26 2.65
C SER A 49 -2.24 -17.00 2.36
N PRO A 50 -3.00 -17.97 1.83
CA PRO A 50 -4.41 -17.81 1.43
C PRO A 50 -5.33 -17.29 2.55
N GLU A 51 -4.97 -17.54 3.80
CA GLU A 51 -5.74 -17.10 4.98
C GLU A 51 -5.72 -15.57 5.20
N LEU A 52 -4.62 -14.88 4.86
CA LEU A 52 -4.55 -13.42 4.96
C LEU A 52 -5.35 -12.71 3.85
N SER A 53 -5.43 -13.32 2.67
CA SER A 53 -6.24 -12.81 1.56
C SER A 53 -7.73 -12.87 1.86
N GLN A 54 -8.18 -13.86 2.66
CA GLN A 54 -9.59 -13.98 3.05
C GLN A 54 -9.99 -12.94 4.12
N LEU A 55 -9.10 -12.58 5.04
CA LEU A 55 -9.37 -11.56 6.06
C LEU A 55 -9.44 -10.14 5.46
N THR A 56 -8.64 -9.85 4.43
CA THR A 56 -8.71 -8.58 3.70
C THR A 56 -9.86 -8.54 2.70
N ALA A 57 -10.19 -9.65 2.04
CA ALA A 57 -11.27 -9.72 1.04
C ALA A 57 -12.67 -9.67 1.67
N SER A 58 -12.89 -10.23 2.87
CA SER A 58 -14.19 -10.21 3.53
C SER A 58 -14.58 -8.85 4.13
N THR A 59 -13.62 -7.94 4.30
CA THR A 59 -13.86 -6.58 4.81
C THR A 59 -14.00 -5.55 3.69
N LEU A 60 -13.56 -5.89 2.48
CA LEU A 60 -13.69 -5.06 1.28
C LEU A 60 -14.89 -5.55 0.45
N VAL A 61 -16.11 -5.38 0.97
CA VAL A 61 -17.31 -5.49 0.16
C VAL A 61 -17.20 -4.41 -0.92
N ASP A 62 -17.04 -4.83 -2.19
CA ASP A 62 -17.00 -4.00 -3.40
C ASP A 62 -15.69 -3.32 -3.81
N GLY A 63 -14.52 -3.65 -3.27
CA GLY A 63 -13.24 -3.19 -3.84
C GLY A 63 -13.05 -1.66 -3.96
N ARG A 64 -13.98 -0.85 -3.45
CA ARG A 64 -13.92 0.60 -3.44
C ARG A 64 -14.02 1.10 -2.01
N ILE A 65 -12.90 1.53 -1.45
CA ILE A 65 -12.98 2.41 -0.28
C ILE A 65 -13.68 3.68 -0.75
N PRO A 66 -14.82 4.07 -0.13
CA PRO A 66 -15.51 5.30 -0.49
C PRO A 66 -14.53 6.47 -0.50
N ARG A 67 -14.74 7.45 -1.39
CA ARG A 67 -13.98 8.71 -1.41
C ARG A 67 -14.32 9.62 -0.23
N GLU A 68 -14.86 9.07 0.82
CA GLU A 68 -15.15 9.79 2.06
C GLU A 68 -13.85 10.23 2.71
N ARG A 69 -13.88 11.42 3.30
CA ARG A 69 -12.73 11.99 3.99
C ARG A 69 -12.53 11.22 5.29
N GLY A 70 -11.48 10.41 5.32
CA GLY A 70 -11.08 9.70 6.53
C GLY A 70 -11.07 8.18 6.38
N ALA A 71 -10.48 7.52 7.36
CA ALA A 71 -10.50 6.08 7.54
C ALA A 71 -10.65 5.73 9.01
N LYS A 72 -11.46 4.74 9.31
CA LYS A 72 -11.60 4.16 10.64
C LYS A 72 -10.96 2.77 10.64
N VAL A 73 -9.95 2.58 11.46
CA VAL A 73 -9.28 1.29 11.64
C VAL A 73 -9.28 0.90 13.11
N ASP A 74 -9.24 -0.40 13.35
CA ASP A 74 -9.14 -0.98 14.68
C ASP A 74 -7.82 -1.78 14.75
N ILE A 75 -6.98 -1.50 15.73
CA ILE A 75 -5.74 -2.23 15.98
C ILE A 75 -5.82 -2.84 17.37
N ASP A 76 -5.98 -4.16 17.43
CA ASP A 76 -6.08 -4.93 18.68
C ASP A 76 -7.14 -4.36 19.65
N GLY A 77 -8.30 -3.93 19.11
CA GLY A 77 -9.39 -3.32 19.88
C GLY A 77 -9.25 -1.81 20.10
N HIS A 78 -8.16 -1.19 19.66
CA HIS A 78 -7.99 0.26 19.71
C HIS A 78 -8.43 0.90 18.38
N VAL A 79 -9.48 1.73 18.46
CA VAL A 79 -10.06 2.39 17.27
C VAL A 79 -9.35 3.72 16.98
N ILE A 80 -8.87 3.84 15.76
CA ILE A 80 -8.22 5.04 15.23
C ILE A 80 -9.13 5.65 14.14
N HIS A 81 -9.38 6.94 14.22
CA HIS A 81 -10.03 7.74 13.18
C HIS A 81 -8.99 8.67 12.57
N ALA A 82 -8.82 8.59 11.26
CA ALA A 82 -7.81 9.37 10.56
C ALA A 82 -8.39 10.10 9.35
N ASP A 83 -8.09 11.38 9.22
CA ASP A 83 -8.55 12.24 8.12
C ASP A 83 -7.61 12.19 6.90
N SER A 84 -6.44 11.59 7.04
CA SER A 84 -5.45 11.40 5.98
C SER A 84 -4.57 10.18 6.25
N VAL A 85 -3.88 9.70 5.22
CA VAL A 85 -2.89 8.61 5.39
C VAL A 85 -1.75 9.05 6.32
N ARG A 86 -1.37 10.33 6.29
CA ARG A 86 -0.38 10.89 7.20
C ARG A 86 -0.86 10.79 8.64
N ASP A 87 -2.07 11.27 8.91
CA ASP A 87 -2.68 11.24 10.24
C ASP A 87 -2.83 9.80 10.74
N LEU A 88 -3.27 8.86 9.86
CA LEU A 88 -3.33 7.44 10.18
C LEU A 88 -1.98 6.92 10.69
N TYR A 89 -0.89 7.22 9.97
CA TYR A 89 0.43 6.73 10.33
C TYR A 89 0.98 7.40 11.59
N GLU A 90 0.70 8.69 11.81
CA GLU A 90 1.06 9.40 13.04
C GLU A 90 0.39 8.74 14.26
N GLN A 91 -0.92 8.51 14.20
CA GLN A 91 -1.68 7.88 15.28
C GLN A 91 -1.25 6.43 15.53
N VAL A 92 -1.01 5.65 14.46
CA VAL A 92 -0.53 4.27 14.55
C VAL A 92 0.85 4.20 15.22
N LEU A 93 1.80 5.02 14.79
CA LEU A 93 3.14 5.05 15.41
C LEU A 93 3.07 5.48 16.88
N GLN A 94 2.22 6.45 17.21
CA GLN A 94 1.99 6.87 18.60
C GLN A 94 1.40 5.72 19.43
N TYR A 95 0.40 5.01 18.90
CA TYR A 95 -0.21 3.84 19.56
C TYR A 95 0.83 2.75 19.81
N LEU A 96 1.56 2.34 18.77
CA LEU A 96 2.57 1.28 18.87
C LEU A 96 3.69 1.64 19.84
N SER A 97 4.11 2.91 19.89
CA SER A 97 5.19 3.37 20.75
C SER A 97 4.87 3.35 22.25
N ARG A 98 3.59 3.24 22.60
CA ARG A 98 3.11 3.13 23.98
C ARG A 98 2.92 1.68 24.43
N ASN A 99 3.03 0.72 23.50
CA ASN A 99 2.77 -0.69 23.71
C ASN A 99 4.07 -1.52 23.61
N LYS A 100 4.07 -2.72 24.18
CA LYS A 100 5.17 -3.69 24.06
C LYS A 100 5.50 -4.07 22.60
N THR A 101 4.59 -3.83 21.69
CA THR A 101 4.76 -4.03 20.24
C THR A 101 5.88 -3.16 19.65
N TRP A 102 6.26 -2.06 20.34
CA TRP A 102 7.30 -1.15 19.86
C TRP A 102 8.67 -1.82 19.68
N ASP A 103 9.05 -2.71 20.57
CA ASP A 103 10.32 -3.45 20.46
C ASP A 103 10.31 -4.29 19.16
N ARG A 104 9.18 -4.95 18.88
CA ARG A 104 9.02 -5.72 17.66
C ARG A 104 9.03 -4.86 16.40
N VAL A 105 8.42 -3.66 16.45
CA VAL A 105 8.49 -2.68 15.36
C VAL A 105 9.95 -2.31 15.07
N THR A 106 10.74 -1.99 16.10
CA THR A 106 12.15 -1.57 15.92
C THR A 106 13.04 -2.69 15.38
N GLU A 107 12.77 -3.95 15.73
CA GLU A 107 13.46 -5.13 15.21
C GLU A 107 13.20 -5.34 13.70
N LEU A 108 11.97 -5.05 13.24
CA LEU A 108 11.56 -5.27 11.85
C LEU A 108 11.94 -4.12 10.91
N VAL A 109 12.41 -2.98 11.44
CA VAL A 109 12.82 -1.82 10.63
C VAL A 109 14.26 -1.99 10.14
N PRO A 110 14.54 -1.79 8.83
CA PRO A 110 13.66 -1.25 7.79
C PRO A 110 12.73 -2.30 7.17
N TYR A 111 11.44 -1.99 7.06
CA TYR A 111 10.45 -2.86 6.46
C TYR A 111 10.14 -2.47 5.01
N LYS A 112 10.39 -3.40 4.08
CA LYS A 112 10.19 -3.22 2.65
C LYS A 112 8.77 -3.59 2.23
N THR A 113 8.16 -2.75 1.38
CA THR A 113 6.94 -3.09 0.64
C THR A 113 7.24 -3.61 -0.76
N SER A 114 8.40 -3.25 -1.30
CA SER A 114 8.93 -3.78 -2.57
C SER A 114 10.46 -3.70 -2.56
N SER A 115 11.10 -4.19 -3.61
CA SER A 115 12.57 -4.07 -3.77
C SER A 115 13.07 -2.62 -3.73
N ARG A 116 12.23 -1.66 -4.09
CA ARG A 116 12.58 -0.24 -4.24
C ARG A 116 11.99 0.67 -3.17
N ARG A 117 11.08 0.16 -2.31
CA ARG A 117 10.35 1.01 -1.36
C ARG A 117 10.33 0.44 0.05
N PHE A 118 10.52 1.30 1.04
CA PHE A 118 10.23 1.03 2.44
C PHE A 118 8.82 1.54 2.80
N LEU A 119 8.13 0.83 3.70
CA LEU A 119 7.01 1.37 4.45
C LEU A 119 7.52 2.21 5.62
N ILE A 120 8.49 1.64 6.37
CA ILE A 120 9.10 2.25 7.55
C ILE A 120 10.61 2.03 7.53
N ALA A 121 11.37 3.05 7.90
CA ALA A 121 12.83 3.01 7.92
C ALA A 121 13.40 3.93 9.02
N LYS A 122 14.70 3.80 9.33
CA LYS A 122 15.42 4.67 10.27
C LYS A 122 15.88 6.00 9.63
N SER A 123 15.74 6.14 8.32
CA SER A 123 15.99 7.37 7.58
C SER A 123 14.91 7.53 6.51
N PRO A 124 14.52 8.77 6.14
CA PRO A 124 13.44 9.00 5.17
C PRO A 124 13.92 8.82 3.73
N VAL A 125 14.58 7.68 3.44
CA VAL A 125 15.15 7.35 2.14
C VAL A 125 14.82 5.90 1.80
N HIS A 126 14.38 5.68 0.56
CA HIS A 126 14.08 4.35 0.02
C HIS A 126 15.36 3.56 -0.35
N PRO A 127 15.26 2.22 -0.56
CA PRO A 127 16.42 1.40 -0.96
C PRO A 127 17.07 1.83 -2.27
N ASN A 128 16.33 2.50 -3.15
CA ASN A 128 16.82 3.04 -4.42
C ASN A 128 17.46 4.43 -4.31
N GLY A 129 17.63 4.97 -3.09
CA GLY A 129 18.21 6.28 -2.83
C GLY A 129 17.24 7.46 -2.92
N ASN A 130 15.99 7.25 -3.35
CA ASN A 130 15.00 8.32 -3.42
C ASN A 130 14.48 8.69 -2.01
N PRO A 131 14.28 9.99 -1.71
CA PRO A 131 13.71 10.40 -0.44
C PRO A 131 12.24 10.00 -0.35
N PHE A 132 11.73 9.88 0.88
CA PHE A 132 10.29 9.80 1.12
C PHE A 132 9.63 11.11 0.68
N VAL A 133 8.48 11.02 0.04
CA VAL A 133 7.75 12.20 -0.47
C VAL A 133 7.03 12.91 0.66
N VAL A 134 6.35 12.16 1.53
CA VAL A 134 5.65 12.68 2.70
C VAL A 134 6.01 11.82 3.92
N PRO A 135 7.18 12.05 4.53
CA PRO A 135 7.62 11.30 5.69
C PRO A 135 6.80 11.66 6.93
N VAL A 136 6.43 10.63 7.69
CA VAL A 136 5.89 10.74 9.05
C VAL A 136 6.96 10.26 10.01
N GLU A 137 7.41 11.12 10.91
CA GLU A 137 8.47 10.80 11.87
C GLU A 137 7.89 10.53 13.25
N HIS A 138 8.36 9.48 13.90
CA HIS A 138 8.09 9.21 15.32
C HIS A 138 9.25 8.42 15.95
N ARG A 139 9.87 8.97 16.99
CA ARG A 139 10.98 8.35 17.74
C ARG A 139 12.13 7.85 16.86
N GLY A 140 12.50 8.62 15.83
CA GLY A 140 13.58 8.27 14.90
C GLY A 140 13.23 7.23 13.85
N LEU A 141 11.97 6.84 13.74
CA LEU A 141 11.44 6.03 12.66
C LEU A 141 10.60 6.87 11.71
N TYR A 142 10.69 6.60 10.42
CA TYR A 142 10.01 7.33 9.35
C TYR A 142 9.12 6.39 8.57
N MET A 143 7.84 6.76 8.38
CA MET A 143 6.91 6.07 7.48
C MET A 143 6.61 6.92 6.25
N GLU A 144 6.54 6.27 5.07
CA GLU A 144 6.16 6.93 3.82
C GLU A 144 4.64 6.95 3.67
N SER A 145 4.03 8.15 3.72
CA SER A 145 2.58 8.33 3.67
C SER A 145 2.04 8.79 2.30
N HIS A 146 2.89 9.02 1.30
CA HIS A 146 2.47 9.41 -0.05
C HIS A 146 1.88 8.23 -0.83
N LYS A 147 0.66 7.84 -0.48
CA LYS A 147 -0.12 6.77 -1.12
C LYS A 147 -1.61 6.94 -0.83
N ASN A 148 -2.45 6.18 -1.55
CA ASN A 148 -3.88 6.15 -1.25
C ASN A 148 -4.17 5.30 0.00
N TYR A 149 -5.38 5.45 0.58
CA TYR A 149 -5.79 4.74 1.79
C TYR A 149 -5.77 3.22 1.64
N GLN A 150 -6.22 2.69 0.51
CA GLN A 150 -6.26 1.24 0.27
C GLN A 150 -4.87 0.62 0.36
N THR A 151 -3.89 1.22 -0.33
CA THR A 151 -2.49 0.79 -0.27
C THR A 151 -1.92 0.96 1.14
N ALA A 152 -2.21 2.09 1.79
CA ALA A 152 -1.72 2.37 3.14
C ALA A 152 -2.22 1.34 4.14
N ILE A 153 -3.53 1.05 4.16
CA ILE A 153 -4.16 0.09 5.06
C ILE A 153 -3.64 -1.33 4.80
N SER A 154 -3.56 -1.76 3.53
CA SER A 154 -3.04 -3.09 3.16
C SER A 154 -1.59 -3.28 3.61
N GLN A 155 -0.72 -2.32 3.35
CA GLN A 155 0.68 -2.39 3.75
C GLN A 155 0.84 -2.34 5.26
N LEU A 156 0.05 -1.51 5.93
CA LEU A 156 0.05 -1.40 7.38
C LEU A 156 -0.42 -2.69 8.05
N ALA A 157 -1.50 -3.31 7.54
CA ALA A 157 -2.02 -4.58 8.06
C ALA A 157 -0.96 -5.70 7.96
N ARG A 158 -0.27 -5.81 6.82
CA ARG A 158 0.82 -6.78 6.64
C ARG A 158 1.99 -6.53 7.61
N PHE A 159 2.34 -5.28 7.82
CA PHE A 159 3.40 -4.91 8.75
C PHE A 159 3.02 -5.23 10.19
N LEU A 160 1.81 -4.82 10.61
CA LEU A 160 1.31 -5.06 11.97
C LEU A 160 1.17 -6.54 12.28
N SER A 161 0.71 -7.36 11.32
CA SER A 161 0.67 -8.81 11.47
C SER A 161 2.04 -9.40 11.80
N LYS A 162 3.13 -8.90 11.17
CA LYS A 162 4.50 -9.33 11.53
C LYS A 162 4.96 -8.84 12.89
N CYS A 163 4.39 -7.74 13.38
CA CYS A 163 4.61 -7.26 14.75
C CYS A 163 3.78 -8.01 15.80
N GLY A 164 2.88 -8.92 15.37
CA GLY A 164 1.97 -9.65 16.26
C GLY A 164 0.69 -8.87 16.60
N SER A 165 0.36 -7.84 15.83
CA SER A 165 -0.86 -7.03 15.97
C SER A 165 -1.79 -7.23 14.78
N THR A 166 -3.10 -7.09 15.01
CA THR A 166 -4.13 -7.23 13.98
C THR A 166 -4.75 -5.88 13.65
N LEU A 167 -4.83 -5.55 12.36
CA LEU A 167 -5.54 -4.37 11.89
C LEU A 167 -6.82 -4.79 11.15
N THR A 168 -7.95 -4.20 11.55
CA THR A 168 -9.26 -4.36 10.90
C THR A 168 -9.73 -3.00 10.39
N TYR A 169 -10.09 -2.91 9.10
CA TYR A 169 -10.71 -1.72 8.53
C TYR A 169 -12.20 -1.70 8.90
N ARG A 170 -12.69 -0.56 9.43
CA ARG A 170 -14.07 -0.38 9.90
C ARG A 170 -14.91 0.56 9.03
N GLY A 171 -14.32 1.09 7.95
CA GLY A 171 -14.96 2.08 7.07
C GLY A 171 -14.39 3.49 7.24
N ALA A 172 -15.10 4.48 6.71
CA ALA A 172 -14.82 5.89 6.90
C ALA A 172 -15.76 6.51 7.95
#